data_ab57a9e13cccbad0855cec6b1fbf723a
#
_entry.id   ab57a9e13cccbad0855cec6b1fbf723a
#
_cell.length_a   1.000
_cell.length_b   1.000
_cell.length_c   1.000
_cell.angle_alpha   90.00
_cell.angle_beta   90.00
_cell.angle_gamma   90.00
#
_symmetry.space_group_name_H-M   'P 1'
#
loop_
_entity.id
_entity.type
_entity.pdbx_description
1 polymer ?
#
loop_
_entity_poly.entity_id
_entity_poly.type
_entity_poly.pdbx_seq_one_letter_code
_entity_poly.pdbx_strand_id
1 'polypeptide(L)'
;MSLPRPLAALAVAVAVLAFVSGPLVGAVDLTRATPPPGAGQADVSVESVPDGGIVLERGRFGAGRYHLSAPPAVVSVDSVEGNPVVRYTIDIPELWTTATSRYALAGRGGERVQLRPNPLGISPDRIERESYEATVAVWLRTGDRERDLVQRRITIEVER
;
A
#
# COMPACT_ATOMS: atom_id res chain seq x y z
N MET A 1 -54.08 40.09 -16.76
CA MET A 1 -52.84 40.82 -16.94
C MET A 1 -51.81 39.82 -17.51
N SER A 2 -51.56 39.89 -18.84
CA SER A 2 -50.60 38.97 -19.48
C SER A 2 -49.20 39.56 -19.36
N LEU A 3 -48.29 38.86 -18.76
CA LEU A 3 -46.88 39.24 -18.70
C LEU A 3 -46.30 39.34 -20.12
N PRO A 4 -45.54 40.39 -20.43
CA PRO A 4 -44.90 40.50 -21.73
C PRO A 4 -43.97 39.33 -21.99
N ARG A 5 -44.04 38.77 -23.19
CA ARG A 5 -43.27 37.57 -23.63
C ARG A 5 -41.79 37.54 -23.23
N PRO A 6 -41.01 38.65 -23.22
CA PRO A 6 -39.61 38.62 -22.80
C PRO A 6 -39.43 38.34 -21.29
N LEU A 7 -40.36 38.80 -20.44
CA LEU A 7 -40.30 38.55 -18.99
C LEU A 7 -40.64 37.09 -18.66
N ALA A 8 -41.55 36.46 -19.42
CA ALA A 8 -41.83 35.03 -19.26
C ALA A 8 -40.63 34.14 -19.66
N ALA A 9 -39.93 34.50 -20.74
CA ALA A 9 -38.72 33.78 -21.16
C ALA A 9 -37.58 33.94 -20.13
N LEU A 10 -37.42 35.09 -19.51
CA LEU A 10 -36.42 35.32 -18.46
C LEU A 10 -36.74 34.49 -17.19
N ALA A 11 -38.01 34.44 -16.79
CA ALA A 11 -38.44 33.67 -15.63
C ALA A 11 -38.21 32.15 -15.83
N VAL A 12 -38.44 31.62 -17.03
CA VAL A 12 -38.19 30.23 -17.36
C VAL A 12 -36.68 29.95 -17.35
N ALA A 13 -35.85 30.83 -17.89
CA ALA A 13 -34.39 30.66 -17.90
C ALA A 13 -33.82 30.67 -16.47
N VAL A 14 -34.28 31.54 -15.58
CA VAL A 14 -33.88 31.57 -14.18
C VAL A 14 -34.33 30.32 -13.43
N ALA A 15 -35.56 29.82 -13.69
CA ALA A 15 -36.03 28.57 -13.08
C ALA A 15 -35.21 27.36 -13.53
N VAL A 16 -34.83 27.24 -14.81
CA VAL A 16 -33.99 26.18 -15.33
C VAL A 16 -32.59 26.24 -14.71
N LEU A 17 -31.99 27.45 -14.58
CA LEU A 17 -30.69 27.60 -13.92
C LEU A 17 -30.76 27.23 -12.43
N ALA A 18 -31.85 27.56 -11.73
CA ALA A 18 -32.03 27.18 -10.33
C ALA A 18 -32.20 25.67 -10.16
N PHE A 19 -32.83 24.97 -11.11
CA PHE A 19 -32.95 23.52 -11.09
C PHE A 19 -31.61 22.81 -11.38
N VAL A 20 -30.78 23.36 -12.26
CA VAL A 20 -29.47 22.81 -12.57
C VAL A 20 -28.44 23.12 -11.45
N SER A 21 -28.61 24.20 -10.74
CA SER A 21 -27.76 24.61 -9.61
C SER A 21 -28.31 24.22 -8.24
N GLY A 22 -29.48 23.55 -8.19
CA GLY A 22 -30.11 23.14 -6.95
C GLY A 22 -29.46 21.90 -6.34
N PRO A 23 -29.75 21.59 -5.05
CA PRO A 23 -29.15 20.49 -4.29
C PRO A 23 -29.51 19.09 -4.81
N LEU A 24 -30.15 18.96 -5.99
CA LEU A 24 -30.42 17.70 -6.67
C LEU A 24 -29.27 17.19 -7.52
N VAL A 25 -28.25 18.00 -7.82
CA VAL A 25 -26.93 17.48 -8.21
C VAL A 25 -26.34 16.95 -6.93
N GLY A 26 -26.54 15.67 -6.68
CA GLY A 26 -26.22 14.99 -5.43
C GLY A 26 -24.92 15.52 -4.87
N ALA A 27 -25.00 16.05 -3.65
CA ALA A 27 -23.80 16.44 -2.93
C ALA A 27 -22.88 15.21 -2.94
N VAL A 28 -21.91 15.23 -3.82
CA VAL A 28 -20.78 14.31 -3.71
C VAL A 28 -20.22 14.63 -2.35
N ASP A 29 -20.45 13.74 -1.39
CA ASP A 29 -19.96 13.93 -0.03
C ASP A 29 -18.43 13.82 -0.06
N LEU A 30 -17.79 14.94 -0.43
CA LEU A 30 -16.34 15.10 -0.46
C LEU A 30 -15.75 15.11 0.95
N THR A 31 -16.61 15.05 1.98
CA THR A 31 -16.21 15.04 3.39
C THR A 31 -16.17 13.63 3.97
N ARG A 32 -16.33 12.58 3.13
CA ARG A 32 -16.18 11.22 3.62
C ARG A 32 -14.74 11.04 4.09
N ALA A 33 -14.56 11.18 5.40
CA ALA A 33 -13.25 11.00 6.03
C ALA A 33 -12.70 9.64 5.59
N THR A 34 -11.52 9.66 5.00
CA THR A 34 -10.82 8.41 4.65
C THR A 34 -10.64 7.60 5.92
N PRO A 35 -11.11 6.34 5.96
CA PRO A 35 -10.92 5.51 7.14
C PRO A 35 -9.44 5.47 7.55
N PRO A 36 -9.13 5.49 8.85
CA PRO A 36 -7.75 5.43 9.30
C PRO A 36 -7.07 4.16 8.79
N PRO A 37 -5.74 4.20 8.56
CA PRO A 37 -5.00 3.03 8.10
C PRO A 37 -5.18 1.82 9.02
N GLY A 38 -5.53 0.68 8.46
CA GLY A 38 -5.86 -0.54 9.16
C GLY A 38 -7.35 -0.73 9.42
N ALA A 39 -8.20 0.30 9.31
CA ALA A 39 -9.63 0.15 9.49
C ALA A 39 -10.30 -0.54 8.29
N GLY A 40 -11.27 -1.40 8.56
CA GLY A 40 -12.03 -2.11 7.52
C GLY A 40 -11.67 -3.59 7.41
N GLN A 41 -12.02 -4.19 6.27
CA GLN A 41 -11.81 -5.61 5.98
C GLN A 41 -11.24 -5.78 4.58
N ALA A 42 -10.51 -6.88 4.36
CA ALA A 42 -10.08 -7.31 3.04
C ALA A 42 -9.98 -8.82 2.99
N ASP A 43 -10.27 -9.37 1.82
CA ASP A 43 -9.89 -10.71 1.46
C ASP A 43 -8.64 -10.65 0.58
N VAL A 44 -7.55 -11.21 1.12
CA VAL A 44 -6.23 -11.14 0.51
C VAL A 44 -5.59 -12.51 0.53
N SER A 45 -5.14 -12.95 -0.64
CA SER A 45 -4.37 -14.17 -0.83
C SER A 45 -2.94 -13.84 -1.27
N VAL A 46 -1.97 -14.63 -0.84
CA VAL A 46 -0.57 -14.48 -1.25
C VAL A 46 -0.33 -15.32 -2.49
N GLU A 47 0.00 -14.68 -3.61
CA GLU A 47 0.33 -15.38 -4.86
C GLU A 47 1.78 -15.84 -4.87
N SER A 48 2.69 -14.97 -4.45
CA SER A 48 4.12 -15.30 -4.38
C SER A 48 4.84 -14.53 -3.28
N VAL A 49 5.81 -15.21 -2.67
CA VAL A 49 6.78 -14.62 -1.74
C VAL A 49 8.16 -15.10 -2.17
N PRO A 50 9.17 -14.23 -2.19
CA PRO A 50 10.53 -14.63 -2.50
C PRO A 50 10.98 -15.81 -1.62
N ASP A 51 11.52 -16.84 -2.25
CA ASP A 51 12.15 -17.98 -1.62
C ASP A 51 13.67 -17.99 -1.83
N GLY A 52 14.16 -17.02 -2.60
CA GLY A 52 15.55 -16.77 -2.91
C GLY A 52 15.72 -15.45 -3.69
N GLY A 53 16.96 -15.19 -4.14
CA GLY A 53 17.28 -13.97 -4.89
C GLY A 53 17.17 -12.69 -4.05
N ILE A 54 17.20 -12.81 -2.72
CA ILE A 54 17.36 -11.69 -1.81
C ILE A 54 18.85 -11.60 -1.47
N VAL A 55 19.43 -10.43 -1.74
CA VAL A 55 20.86 -10.21 -1.59
C VAL A 55 21.15 -8.92 -0.84
N LEU A 56 22.29 -8.89 -0.17
CA LEU A 56 22.90 -7.67 0.37
C LEU A 56 23.99 -7.22 -0.60
N GLU A 57 23.67 -6.23 -1.43
CA GLU A 57 24.60 -5.68 -2.43
C GLU A 57 25.38 -4.51 -1.85
N ARG A 58 26.69 -4.48 -2.12
CA ARG A 58 27.52 -3.34 -1.74
C ARG A 58 27.26 -2.16 -2.66
N GLY A 59 26.83 -1.03 -2.10
CA GLY A 59 26.60 0.21 -2.84
C GLY A 59 27.89 0.75 -3.43
N ARG A 60 27.83 1.20 -4.69
CA ARG A 60 28.96 1.77 -5.43
C ARG A 60 29.30 3.19 -5.01
N PHE A 61 28.35 3.89 -4.37
CA PHE A 61 28.48 5.30 -4.00
C PHE A 61 28.36 5.48 -2.48
N GLY A 62 29.12 6.45 -1.94
CA GLY A 62 29.11 6.75 -0.51
C GLY A 62 30.04 5.85 0.31
N ALA A 63 29.70 5.63 1.57
CA ALA A 63 30.50 4.85 2.53
C ALA A 63 30.51 3.33 2.29
N GLY A 64 30.16 2.86 1.09
CA GLY A 64 30.14 1.43 0.73
C GLY A 64 29.10 0.62 1.52
N ARG A 65 27.99 1.24 1.94
CA ARG A 65 26.90 0.57 2.65
C ARG A 65 26.33 -0.56 1.82
N TYR A 66 25.93 -1.63 2.49
CA TYR A 66 25.17 -2.70 1.87
C TYR A 66 23.69 -2.33 1.80
N HIS A 67 23.06 -2.65 0.70
CA HIS A 67 21.64 -2.44 0.46
C HIS A 67 20.93 -3.77 0.27
N LEU A 68 19.75 -3.89 0.87
CA LEU A 68 18.90 -5.06 0.67
C LEU A 68 18.20 -4.94 -0.68
N SER A 69 18.51 -5.87 -1.59
CA SER A 69 17.83 -6.07 -2.87
C SER A 69 16.98 -7.32 -2.77
N ALA A 70 15.69 -7.21 -3.11
CA ALA A 70 14.76 -8.33 -3.01
C ALA A 70 13.71 -8.28 -4.12
N PRO A 71 13.36 -9.43 -4.71
CA PRO A 71 12.19 -9.52 -5.56
C PRO A 71 10.93 -9.12 -4.79
N PRO A 72 9.91 -8.56 -5.46
CA PRO A 72 8.65 -8.25 -4.80
C PRO A 72 7.89 -9.51 -4.39
N ALA A 73 7.21 -9.47 -3.25
CA ALA A 73 6.11 -10.38 -3.00
C ALA A 73 4.86 -9.88 -3.74
N VAL A 74 3.95 -10.79 -4.10
CA VAL A 74 2.72 -10.46 -4.80
C VAL A 74 1.53 -10.99 -4.02
N VAL A 75 0.56 -10.13 -3.79
CA VAL A 75 -0.72 -10.50 -3.20
C VAL A 75 -1.87 -10.16 -4.15
N SER A 76 -2.89 -11.00 -4.16
CA SER A 76 -4.18 -10.73 -4.80
C SER A 76 -5.14 -10.19 -3.74
N VAL A 77 -5.84 -9.11 -4.08
CA VAL A 77 -6.86 -8.49 -3.23
C VAL A 77 -8.21 -8.77 -3.86
N ASP A 78 -8.93 -9.78 -3.37
CA ASP A 78 -10.22 -10.17 -3.96
C ASP A 78 -11.31 -9.17 -3.62
N SER A 79 -11.37 -8.72 -2.37
CA SER A 79 -12.30 -7.69 -1.92
C SER A 79 -11.67 -6.79 -0.87
N VAL A 80 -12.15 -5.54 -0.78
CA VAL A 80 -11.69 -4.57 0.22
C VAL A 80 -12.81 -3.63 0.61
N GLU A 81 -12.95 -3.40 1.90
CA GLU A 81 -13.82 -2.40 2.50
C GLU A 81 -13.01 -1.58 3.52
N GLY A 82 -13.14 -0.25 3.43
CA GLY A 82 -12.35 0.64 4.28
C GLY A 82 -10.91 0.81 3.82
N ASN A 83 -9.97 0.79 4.75
CA ASN A 83 -8.55 1.04 4.50
C ASN A 83 -7.65 0.02 5.26
N PRO A 84 -7.84 -1.30 5.03
CA PRO A 84 -6.93 -2.29 5.59
C PRO A 84 -5.51 -2.13 5.06
N VAL A 85 -4.53 -2.66 5.78
CA VAL A 85 -3.11 -2.50 5.46
C VAL A 85 -2.43 -3.86 5.38
N VAL A 86 -1.72 -4.11 4.28
CA VAL A 86 -0.75 -5.20 4.18
C VAL A 86 0.63 -4.69 4.59
N ARG A 87 1.30 -5.45 5.45
CA ARG A 87 2.68 -5.22 5.86
C ARG A 87 3.57 -6.33 5.30
N TYR A 88 4.64 -5.92 4.63
CA TYR A 88 5.70 -6.80 4.15
C TYR A 88 6.96 -6.56 4.95
N THR A 89 7.55 -7.61 5.48
CA THR A 89 8.70 -7.52 6.39
C THR A 89 9.76 -8.53 5.98
N ILE A 90 11.03 -8.09 5.99
CA ILE A 90 12.21 -8.95 5.92
C ILE A 90 13.02 -8.66 7.18
N ASP A 91 13.11 -9.64 8.05
CA ASP A 91 13.82 -9.56 9.33
C ASP A 91 15.11 -10.37 9.24
N ILE A 92 16.24 -9.73 9.58
CA ILE A 92 17.58 -10.35 9.61
C ILE A 92 18.10 -10.26 11.05
N PRO A 93 17.80 -11.26 11.89
CA PRO A 93 18.05 -11.18 13.33
C PRO A 93 19.53 -10.98 13.67
N GLU A 94 20.44 -11.66 12.98
CA GLU A 94 21.88 -11.56 13.23
C GLU A 94 22.44 -10.15 12.93
N LEU A 95 21.77 -9.40 12.06
CA LEU A 95 22.11 -8.01 11.76
C LEU A 95 21.26 -7.00 12.57
N TRP A 96 20.40 -7.47 13.49
CA TRP A 96 19.47 -6.63 14.26
C TRP A 96 18.74 -5.63 13.36
N THR A 97 18.22 -6.12 12.25
CA THR A 97 17.76 -5.26 11.18
C THR A 97 16.50 -5.82 10.54
N THR A 98 15.51 -4.95 10.36
CA THR A 98 14.22 -5.30 9.77
C THR A 98 13.84 -4.28 8.71
N ALA A 99 13.61 -4.74 7.47
CA ALA A 99 13.00 -3.93 6.41
C ALA A 99 11.48 -4.13 6.45
N THR A 100 10.74 -3.07 6.67
CA THR A 100 9.26 -3.12 6.74
C THR A 100 8.64 -2.11 5.78
N SER A 101 7.68 -2.57 4.97
CA SER A 101 6.84 -1.73 4.12
C SER A 101 5.38 -1.93 4.45
N ARG A 102 4.57 -0.89 4.28
CA ARG A 102 3.12 -0.89 4.52
C ARG A 102 2.39 -0.41 3.28
N TYR A 103 1.33 -1.11 2.92
CA TYR A 103 0.52 -0.84 1.74
C TYR A 103 -0.94 -0.75 2.14
N ALA A 104 -1.52 0.44 1.99
CA ALA A 104 -2.95 0.63 2.15
C ALA A 104 -3.69 -0.01 0.97
N LEU A 105 -4.77 -0.73 1.27
CA LEU A 105 -5.54 -1.46 0.26
C LEU A 105 -6.83 -0.75 -0.16
N ALA A 106 -7.12 0.43 0.38
CA ALA A 106 -8.33 1.18 0.02
C ALA A 106 -8.47 1.32 -1.49
N GLY A 107 -9.62 0.87 -2.03
CA GLY A 107 -9.93 0.94 -3.45
C GLY A 107 -9.19 -0.06 -4.36
N ARG A 108 -8.46 -1.04 -3.80
CA ARG A 108 -7.66 -2.02 -4.56
C ARG A 108 -8.32 -3.39 -4.72
N GLY A 109 -9.62 -3.49 -4.48
CA GLY A 109 -10.37 -4.75 -4.73
C GLY A 109 -10.25 -5.21 -6.18
N GLY A 110 -9.95 -6.48 -6.40
CA GLY A 110 -9.70 -7.08 -7.71
C GLY A 110 -8.29 -6.84 -8.27
N GLU A 111 -7.36 -6.24 -7.51
CA GLU A 111 -6.01 -5.92 -7.97
C GLU A 111 -4.96 -6.91 -7.45
N ARG A 112 -3.87 -7.01 -8.23
CA ARG A 112 -2.59 -7.58 -7.78
C ARG A 112 -1.69 -6.49 -7.28
N VAL A 113 -1.20 -6.63 -6.04
CA VAL A 113 -0.32 -5.65 -5.40
C VAL A 113 1.07 -6.23 -5.23
N GLN A 114 2.06 -5.54 -5.79
CA GLN A 114 3.47 -5.87 -5.57
C GLN A 114 3.96 -5.19 -4.29
N LEU A 115 4.50 -6.00 -3.39
CA LEU A 115 5.05 -5.58 -2.11
C LEU A 115 6.57 -5.58 -2.21
N ARG A 116 7.19 -4.40 -2.12
CA ARG A 116 8.65 -4.25 -2.12
C ARG A 116 9.12 -3.84 -0.73
N PRO A 117 10.27 -4.33 -0.26
CA PRO A 117 10.81 -3.87 1.00
C PRO A 117 11.23 -2.40 0.90
N ASN A 118 11.15 -1.68 2.01
CA ASN A 118 11.75 -0.36 2.07
C ASN A 118 13.27 -0.46 1.92
N PRO A 119 13.91 0.54 1.28
CA PRO A 119 15.36 0.59 1.21
C PRO A 119 15.98 0.49 2.60
N LEU A 120 16.95 -0.40 2.73
CA LEU A 120 17.67 -0.66 3.95
C LEU A 120 19.17 -0.52 3.69
N GLY A 121 19.86 0.31 4.47
CA GLY A 121 21.31 0.48 4.39
C GLY A 121 22.00 -0.08 5.63
N ILE A 122 22.88 -1.07 5.45
CA ILE A 122 23.64 -1.70 6.52
C ILE A 122 25.10 -1.26 6.42
N SER A 123 25.68 -0.91 7.57
CA SER A 123 27.08 -0.50 7.65
C SER A 123 28.01 -1.70 7.37
N PRO A 124 29.13 -1.50 6.61
CA PRO A 124 30.04 -2.59 6.22
C PRO A 124 30.66 -3.32 7.40
N ASP A 125 30.89 -2.64 8.50
CA ASP A 125 31.45 -3.18 9.74
C ASP A 125 30.53 -4.22 10.43
N ARG A 126 29.24 -4.25 10.05
CA ARG A 126 28.27 -5.23 10.55
C ARG A 126 28.18 -6.49 9.67
N ILE A 127 28.80 -6.46 8.49
CA ILE A 127 28.76 -7.58 7.55
C ILE A 127 30.01 -8.44 7.75
N GLU A 128 29.85 -9.48 8.55
CA GLU A 128 30.94 -10.38 8.93
C GLU A 128 30.92 -11.72 8.18
N ARG A 129 29.76 -12.06 7.56
CA ARG A 129 29.52 -13.34 6.89
C ARG A 129 29.18 -13.14 5.41
N GLU A 130 29.20 -14.24 4.67
CA GLU A 130 28.83 -14.29 3.25
C GLU A 130 27.33 -14.56 3.06
N SER A 131 26.65 -15.00 4.10
CA SER A 131 25.20 -15.20 4.09
C SER A 131 24.60 -15.04 5.49
N TYR A 132 23.31 -14.72 5.54
CA TYR A 132 22.52 -14.55 6.76
C TYR A 132 21.18 -15.22 6.65
N GLU A 133 20.70 -15.79 7.75
CA GLU A 133 19.30 -16.24 7.83
C GLU A 133 18.37 -15.05 8.01
N ALA A 134 17.24 -15.07 7.30
CA ALA A 134 16.22 -14.07 7.40
C ALA A 134 14.83 -14.70 7.41
N THR A 135 13.86 -13.91 7.89
CA THR A 135 12.45 -14.27 7.84
C THR A 135 11.72 -13.25 6.98
N VAL A 136 11.07 -13.73 5.92
CA VAL A 136 10.13 -12.96 5.12
C VAL A 136 8.73 -13.22 5.64
N ALA A 137 7.96 -12.15 5.87
CA ALA A 137 6.58 -12.26 6.34
C ALA A 137 5.67 -11.23 5.66
N VAL A 138 4.44 -11.66 5.41
CA VAL A 138 3.34 -10.80 4.94
C VAL A 138 2.20 -10.90 5.94
N TRP A 139 1.75 -9.75 6.40
CA TRP A 139 0.71 -9.60 7.41
C TRP A 139 -0.43 -8.76 6.87
N LEU A 140 -1.65 -9.10 7.24
CA LEU A 140 -2.82 -8.27 6.96
C LEU A 140 -3.37 -7.69 8.27
N ARG A 141 -3.48 -6.38 8.34
CA ARG A 141 -4.13 -5.67 9.43
C ARG A 141 -5.52 -5.18 9.02
N THR A 142 -6.52 -5.62 9.78
CA THR A 142 -7.94 -5.27 9.61
C THR A 142 -8.51 -4.84 10.98
N GLY A 143 -8.75 -3.56 11.16
CA GLY A 143 -9.11 -3.00 12.47
C GLY A 143 -7.99 -3.21 13.49
N ASP A 144 -8.32 -3.80 14.62
CA ASP A 144 -7.38 -4.14 15.70
C ASP A 144 -6.75 -5.53 15.55
N ARG A 145 -7.09 -6.25 14.49
CA ARG A 145 -6.60 -7.61 14.23
C ARG A 145 -5.46 -7.58 13.24
N GLU A 146 -4.44 -8.34 13.54
CA GLU A 146 -3.34 -8.63 12.64
C GLU A 146 -3.29 -10.14 12.39
N ARG A 147 -3.22 -10.53 11.12
CA ARG A 147 -3.20 -11.92 10.69
C ARG A 147 -1.98 -12.16 9.82
N ASP A 148 -1.25 -13.23 10.12
CA ASP A 148 -0.22 -13.76 9.25
C ASP A 148 -0.86 -14.32 7.97
N LEU A 149 -0.41 -13.83 6.83
CA LEU A 149 -0.76 -14.42 5.54
C LEU A 149 0.27 -15.46 5.15
N VAL A 150 1.55 -15.16 5.39
CA VAL A 150 2.67 -16.08 5.15
C VAL A 150 3.88 -15.67 5.95
N GLN A 151 4.64 -16.65 6.42
CA GLN A 151 5.97 -16.48 7.01
C GLN A 151 6.90 -17.56 6.47
N ARG A 152 8.12 -17.18 6.05
CA ARG A 152 9.10 -18.09 5.45
C ARG A 152 10.51 -17.73 5.90
N ARG A 153 11.31 -18.71 6.25
CA ARG A 153 12.76 -18.57 6.42
C ARG A 153 13.45 -18.68 5.08
N ILE A 154 14.46 -17.86 4.88
CA ILE A 154 15.28 -17.80 3.67
C ILE A 154 16.73 -17.52 4.05
N THR A 155 17.64 -17.74 3.10
CA THR A 155 19.03 -17.32 3.20
C THR A 155 19.23 -16.09 2.30
N ILE A 156 19.89 -15.07 2.82
CA ILE A 156 20.31 -13.86 2.10
C ILE A 156 21.80 -13.96 1.84
N GLU A 157 22.19 -13.86 0.58
CA GLU A 157 23.58 -13.83 0.16
C GLU A 157 24.16 -12.42 0.25
N VAL A 158 25.47 -12.31 0.49
CA VAL A 158 26.21 -11.03 0.51
C VAL A 158 27.03 -10.92 -0.75
N GLU A 159 26.70 -9.94 -1.59
CA GLU A 159 27.46 -9.59 -2.79
C GLU A 159 28.44 -8.44 -2.48
N ARG A 160 29.75 -8.68 -2.72
CA ARG A 160 30.84 -7.73 -2.41
C ARG A 160 31.31 -6.97 -3.63
#